data_3bb37371020d1c4aa00d0caded62a1c5
#
_entry.id   3bb37371020d1c4aa00d0caded62a1c5
#
_cell.length_a   1.000
_cell.length_b   1.000
_cell.length_c   1.000
_cell.angle_alpha   90.00
_cell.angle_beta   90.00
_cell.angle_gamma   90.00
#
_symmetry.space_group_name_H-M   'P 1'
#
loop_
_entity.id
_entity.type
_entity.pdbx_description
1 polymer ?
#
loop_
_entity_poly.entity_id
_entity_poly.type
_entity_poly.pdbx_seq_one_letter_code
_entity_poly.pdbx_strand_id
1 'polypeptide(L)'
;VIFFIYIIRLLRIMYMKTKKLNIILLVLLLICTAVGCHSRQKPDIRPHPVNLSADSFYQQAVAILQSSYDVDSTRKCISLLDRALSIDSLNPDYYGTKAKLLAEMGELDSALHVQTLAMERKAITGEYLFQLGLFQAAKDMNADAHQSFGKSLEILRAVLEQYPDSLGAFILEESANALYQGADSIYMKDIDGIRKRFPNRLLEIEMIRRLKPHSLVKQIKKIQIENEYNIDFDLDSLVNEMEKQQKL
;
A
#
# COMPACT_ATOMS: atom_id res chain seq x y z
N VAL A 1 -2.03 11.58 -23.41
CA VAL A 1 -2.75 10.66 -24.33
C VAL A 1 -2.25 9.23 -24.14
N ILE A 2 -0.92 8.96 -24.15
CA ILE A 2 -0.33 7.61 -24.01
C ILE A 2 -0.69 6.98 -22.66
N PHE A 3 -0.68 7.74 -21.57
CA PHE A 3 -1.03 7.29 -20.22
C PHE A 3 -2.52 6.89 -20.10
N PHE A 4 -3.41 7.62 -20.79
CA PHE A 4 -4.85 7.33 -20.81
C PHE A 4 -5.17 6.04 -21.57
N ILE A 5 -4.46 5.79 -22.67
CA ILE A 5 -4.58 4.55 -23.46
C ILE A 5 -4.07 3.34 -22.66
N TYR A 6 -3.03 3.51 -21.86
CA TYR A 6 -2.48 2.47 -21.00
C TYR A 6 -3.46 2.07 -19.87
N ILE A 7 -4.10 3.07 -19.23
CA ILE A 7 -5.13 2.84 -18.22
C ILE A 7 -6.35 2.10 -18.80
N ILE A 8 -6.82 2.50 -19.98
CA ILE A 8 -7.96 1.84 -20.64
C ILE A 8 -7.62 0.39 -21.02
N ARG A 9 -6.39 0.12 -21.43
CA ARG A 9 -5.92 -1.23 -21.78
C ARG A 9 -5.82 -2.12 -20.53
N LEU A 10 -5.29 -1.60 -19.41
CA LEU A 10 -5.28 -2.27 -18.11
C LEU A 10 -6.69 -2.58 -17.60
N LEU A 11 -7.61 -1.62 -17.64
CA LEU A 11 -9.01 -1.80 -17.27
C LEU A 11 -9.69 -2.88 -18.10
N ARG A 12 -9.38 -2.99 -19.39
CA ARG A 12 -9.96 -3.99 -20.30
C ARG A 12 -9.44 -5.40 -20.04
N ILE A 13 -8.15 -5.55 -19.72
CA ILE A 13 -7.54 -6.85 -19.38
C ILE A 13 -8.07 -7.35 -18.03
N MET A 14 -8.26 -6.46 -17.07
CA MET A 14 -8.75 -6.77 -15.72
C MET A 14 -10.24 -7.08 -15.69
N TYR A 15 -11.06 -6.43 -16.51
CA TYR A 15 -12.49 -6.71 -16.63
C TYR A 15 -12.79 -8.14 -17.11
N MET A 16 -11.88 -8.75 -17.86
CA MET A 16 -12.05 -10.08 -18.47
C MET A 16 -11.71 -11.26 -17.55
N LYS A 17 -10.94 -11.11 -16.48
CA LYS A 17 -10.45 -12.26 -15.68
C LYS A 17 -10.85 -12.34 -14.20
N THR A 18 -11.23 -11.22 -13.54
CA THR A 18 -11.61 -11.29 -12.11
C THR A 18 -12.56 -10.16 -11.72
N LYS A 19 -13.83 -10.46 -11.56
CA LYS A 19 -14.94 -9.47 -11.48
C LYS A 19 -15.00 -8.56 -10.24
N LYS A 20 -14.10 -8.59 -9.25
CA LYS A 20 -14.17 -7.68 -8.08
C LYS A 20 -12.85 -7.36 -7.37
N LEU A 21 -11.81 -8.17 -7.48
CA LEU A 21 -10.61 -8.06 -6.63
C LEU A 21 -9.64 -6.94 -7.03
N ASN A 22 -9.55 -6.65 -8.33
CA ASN A 22 -8.47 -5.83 -8.88
C ASN A 22 -8.66 -4.30 -8.86
N ILE A 23 -9.89 -3.80 -8.66
CA ILE A 23 -10.14 -2.34 -8.75
C ILE A 23 -9.49 -1.57 -7.60
N ILE A 24 -9.41 -2.15 -6.41
CA ILE A 24 -8.91 -1.45 -5.22
C ILE A 24 -7.40 -1.61 -5.07
N LEU A 25 -6.86 -2.72 -5.54
CA LEU A 25 -5.42 -2.88 -5.72
C LEU A 25 -4.88 -1.81 -6.69
N LEU A 26 -5.62 -1.59 -7.79
CA LEU A 26 -5.32 -0.53 -8.78
C LEU A 26 -5.38 0.87 -8.16
N VAL A 27 -6.24 1.08 -7.21
CA VAL A 27 -6.38 2.38 -6.55
C VAL A 27 -5.32 2.61 -5.49
N LEU A 28 -4.91 1.59 -4.72
CA LEU A 28 -3.72 1.65 -3.88
C LEU A 28 -2.47 1.91 -4.74
N LEU A 29 -2.37 1.28 -5.91
CA LEU A 29 -1.30 1.53 -6.88
C LEU A 29 -1.39 2.96 -7.46
N LEU A 30 -2.59 3.48 -7.75
CA LEU A 30 -2.79 4.85 -8.23
C LEU A 30 -2.48 5.90 -7.17
N ILE A 31 -2.74 5.64 -5.89
CA ILE A 31 -2.32 6.52 -4.79
C ILE A 31 -0.79 6.56 -4.73
N CYS A 32 -0.11 5.43 -4.87
CA CYS A 32 1.36 5.38 -4.88
C CYS A 32 1.98 5.96 -6.16
N THR A 33 1.34 5.83 -7.34
CA THR A 33 1.87 6.39 -8.60
C THR A 33 1.51 7.86 -8.80
N ALA A 34 0.39 8.34 -8.27
CA ALA A 34 0.05 9.76 -8.27
C ALA A 34 1.04 10.57 -7.42
N VAL A 35 1.63 9.96 -6.40
CA VAL A 35 2.75 10.53 -5.62
C VAL A 35 4.07 10.51 -6.39
N GLY A 36 4.24 9.61 -7.39
CA GLY A 36 5.51 9.40 -8.10
C GLY A 36 5.70 10.12 -9.44
N CYS A 37 4.67 10.65 -10.08
CA CYS A 37 4.72 11.02 -11.51
C CYS A 37 4.62 12.52 -11.84
N HIS A 38 5.00 13.44 -10.98
CA HIS A 38 5.20 14.84 -11.40
C HIS A 38 6.58 15.33 -10.97
N SER A 39 7.42 15.60 -11.97
CA SER A 39 8.77 16.13 -11.86
C SER A 39 8.78 17.62 -11.44
N ARG A 40 8.35 17.91 -10.22
CA ARG A 40 8.94 18.96 -9.41
C ARG A 40 9.71 18.22 -8.33
N GLN A 41 11.00 18.49 -8.21
CA GLN A 41 11.85 17.95 -7.15
C GLN A 41 11.07 18.05 -5.84
N LYS A 42 10.51 16.92 -5.37
CA LYS A 42 10.00 16.85 -4.01
C LYS A 42 11.16 17.20 -3.12
N PRO A 43 11.01 18.16 -2.20
CA PRO A 43 12.04 18.34 -1.19
C PRO A 43 12.26 16.99 -0.54
N ASP A 44 13.53 16.62 -0.41
CA ASP A 44 13.92 15.35 0.18
C ASP A 44 13.62 15.40 1.68
N ILE A 45 12.43 14.96 2.06
CA ILE A 45 11.98 14.89 3.46
C ILE A 45 12.59 13.66 4.14
N ARG A 46 13.31 12.84 3.38
CA ARG A 46 13.93 11.64 3.91
C ARG A 46 15.00 12.02 4.91
N PRO A 47 14.95 11.50 6.15
CA PRO A 47 15.93 11.83 7.18
C PRO A 47 17.34 11.24 6.90
N HIS A 48 17.49 10.59 5.76
CA HIS A 48 18.63 9.74 5.42
C HIS A 48 18.99 9.87 3.94
N PRO A 49 20.28 10.08 3.58
CA PRO A 49 20.69 10.16 2.19
C PRO A 49 20.51 8.83 1.48
N VAL A 50 19.99 8.87 0.25
CA VAL A 50 19.73 7.67 -0.55
C VAL A 50 21.03 6.99 -0.95
N ASN A 51 21.17 5.71 -0.61
CA ASN A 51 22.24 4.87 -1.12
C ASN A 51 21.90 4.43 -2.56
N LEU A 52 22.66 4.92 -3.55
CA LEU A 52 22.41 4.66 -4.97
C LEU A 52 22.40 3.16 -5.33
N SER A 53 23.25 2.35 -4.68
CA SER A 53 23.29 0.91 -4.92
C SER A 53 22.03 0.22 -4.40
N ALA A 54 21.55 0.60 -3.22
CA ALA A 54 20.31 0.10 -2.66
C ALA A 54 19.10 0.56 -3.50
N ASP A 55 19.07 1.83 -3.88
CA ASP A 55 18.01 2.41 -4.69
C ASP A 55 17.91 1.74 -6.07
N SER A 56 19.02 1.30 -6.67
CA SER A 56 19.00 0.54 -7.92
C SER A 56 18.16 -0.73 -7.84
N PHE A 57 18.21 -1.48 -6.72
CA PHE A 57 17.36 -2.65 -6.51
C PHE A 57 15.90 -2.26 -6.30
N TYR A 58 15.65 -1.18 -5.58
CA TYR A 58 14.30 -0.65 -5.41
C TYR A 58 13.67 -0.24 -6.74
N GLN A 59 14.39 0.50 -7.59
CA GLN A 59 13.92 0.91 -8.91
C GLN A 59 13.65 -0.30 -9.83
N GLN A 60 14.47 -1.36 -9.75
CA GLN A 60 14.21 -2.61 -10.47
C GLN A 60 12.90 -3.27 -9.99
N ALA A 61 12.65 -3.31 -8.67
CA ALA A 61 11.40 -3.83 -8.13
C ALA A 61 10.20 -3.02 -8.62
N VAL A 62 10.29 -1.68 -8.58
CA VAL A 62 9.24 -0.78 -9.08
C VAL A 62 8.96 -1.01 -10.58
N ALA A 63 10.00 -1.17 -11.40
CA ALA A 63 9.85 -1.44 -12.84
C ALA A 63 9.14 -2.78 -13.11
N ILE A 64 9.44 -3.82 -12.32
CA ILE A 64 8.73 -5.11 -12.43
C ILE A 64 7.25 -4.95 -12.07
N LEU A 65 6.93 -4.27 -10.97
CA LEU A 65 5.54 -4.02 -10.56
C LEU A 65 4.73 -3.22 -11.57
N GLN A 66 5.39 -2.37 -12.37
CA GLN A 66 4.75 -1.64 -13.45
C GLN A 66 4.47 -2.49 -14.69
N SER A 67 5.25 -3.55 -14.91
CA SER A 67 5.16 -4.40 -16.10
C SER A 67 4.35 -5.68 -15.89
N SER A 68 4.39 -6.25 -14.70
CA SER A 68 3.71 -7.51 -14.35
C SER A 68 3.27 -7.50 -12.90
N TYR A 69 2.10 -8.08 -12.66
CA TYR A 69 1.51 -8.17 -11.31
C TYR A 69 0.98 -9.59 -11.09
N ASP A 70 1.90 -10.52 -10.97
CA ASP A 70 1.66 -11.93 -10.64
C ASP A 70 2.48 -12.33 -9.42
N VAL A 71 2.21 -13.51 -8.87
CA VAL A 71 2.85 -14.01 -7.65
C VAL A 71 4.37 -14.11 -7.79
N ASP A 72 4.87 -14.60 -8.93
CA ASP A 72 6.31 -14.78 -9.15
C ASP A 72 7.03 -13.44 -9.27
N SER A 73 6.44 -12.49 -10.01
CA SER A 73 6.93 -11.12 -10.11
C SER A 73 6.94 -10.42 -8.75
N THR A 74 5.90 -10.62 -7.94
CA THR A 74 5.82 -10.07 -6.58
C THR A 74 6.91 -10.66 -5.67
N ARG A 75 7.15 -11.97 -5.69
CA ARG A 75 8.25 -12.61 -4.94
C ARG A 75 9.62 -12.11 -5.37
N LYS A 76 9.82 -11.90 -6.68
CA LYS A 76 11.05 -11.31 -7.21
C LYS A 76 11.26 -9.87 -6.70
N CYS A 77 10.20 -9.06 -6.65
CA CYS A 77 10.26 -7.71 -6.08
C CYS A 77 10.64 -7.74 -4.59
N ILE A 78 10.04 -8.64 -3.80
CA ILE A 78 10.39 -8.81 -2.38
C ILE A 78 11.88 -9.16 -2.23
N SER A 79 12.42 -10.06 -3.07
CA SER A 79 13.85 -10.40 -3.06
C SER A 79 14.76 -9.21 -3.40
N LEU A 80 14.36 -8.36 -4.35
CA LEU A 80 15.09 -7.12 -4.68
C LEU A 80 15.06 -6.11 -3.51
N LEU A 81 13.92 -6.00 -2.82
CA LEU A 81 13.79 -5.16 -1.64
C LEU A 81 14.64 -5.68 -0.47
N ASP A 82 14.78 -6.99 -0.31
CA ASP A 82 15.69 -7.59 0.68
C ASP A 82 17.14 -7.20 0.39
N ARG A 83 17.55 -7.20 -0.87
CA ARG A 83 18.88 -6.73 -1.29
C ARG A 83 19.06 -5.25 -1.02
N ALA A 84 18.05 -4.42 -1.31
CA ALA A 84 18.09 -2.99 -1.01
C ALA A 84 18.24 -2.75 0.50
N LEU A 85 17.46 -3.44 1.34
CA LEU A 85 17.50 -3.36 2.79
C LEU A 85 18.81 -3.88 3.40
N SER A 86 19.48 -4.85 2.76
CA SER A 86 20.79 -5.35 3.19
C SER A 86 21.89 -4.30 3.03
N ILE A 87 21.73 -3.37 2.09
CA ILE A 87 22.69 -2.29 1.80
C ILE A 87 22.31 -1.01 2.58
N ASP A 88 21.02 -0.68 2.61
CA ASP A 88 20.51 0.51 3.29
C ASP A 88 19.28 0.16 4.13
N SER A 89 19.50 -0.18 5.38
CA SER A 89 18.48 -0.58 6.33
C SER A 89 17.75 0.60 6.99
N LEU A 90 17.99 1.84 6.58
CA LEU A 90 17.37 3.02 7.17
C LEU A 90 16.33 3.67 6.25
N ASN A 91 16.18 3.20 5.01
CA ASN A 91 15.24 3.77 4.06
C ASN A 91 13.82 3.23 4.28
N PRO A 92 12.84 4.07 4.68
CA PRO A 92 11.48 3.64 4.97
C PRO A 92 10.71 3.14 3.73
N ASP A 93 11.05 3.62 2.52
CA ASP A 93 10.35 3.25 1.29
C ASP A 93 10.53 1.75 0.97
N TYR A 94 11.71 1.18 1.30
CA TYR A 94 11.97 -0.25 1.06
C TYR A 94 11.14 -1.13 1.99
N TYR A 95 11.04 -0.77 3.27
CA TYR A 95 10.20 -1.48 4.24
C TYR A 95 8.72 -1.35 3.88
N GLY A 96 8.24 -0.13 3.60
CA GLY A 96 6.85 0.12 3.26
C GLY A 96 6.41 -0.66 2.02
N THR A 97 7.24 -0.65 0.97
CA THR A 97 6.95 -1.39 -0.27
C THR A 97 6.96 -2.90 -0.04
N LYS A 98 7.95 -3.43 0.70
CA LYS A 98 8.02 -4.87 1.02
C LYS A 98 6.81 -5.31 1.85
N ALA A 99 6.47 -4.57 2.90
CA ALA A 99 5.32 -4.89 3.75
C ALA A 99 4.00 -4.86 2.97
N LYS A 100 3.84 -3.90 2.06
CA LYS A 100 2.69 -3.81 1.17
C LYS A 100 2.56 -5.06 0.29
N LEU A 101 3.64 -5.48 -0.37
CA LEU A 101 3.64 -6.66 -1.24
C LEU A 101 3.29 -7.94 -0.47
N LEU A 102 3.83 -8.11 0.74
CA LEU A 102 3.49 -9.22 1.62
C LEU A 102 2.00 -9.22 2.00
N ALA A 103 1.45 -8.06 2.36
CA ALA A 103 0.02 -7.93 2.68
C ALA A 103 -0.88 -8.23 1.47
N GLU A 104 -0.47 -7.83 0.26
CA GLU A 104 -1.17 -8.12 -0.99
C GLU A 104 -1.15 -9.62 -1.35
N MET A 105 -0.15 -10.35 -0.88
CA MET A 105 -0.07 -11.81 -0.97
C MET A 105 -0.84 -12.52 0.15
N GLY A 106 -1.48 -11.80 1.07
CA GLY A 106 -2.15 -12.34 2.24
C GLY A 106 -1.20 -12.72 3.39
N GLU A 107 0.09 -12.41 3.27
CA GLU A 107 1.11 -12.68 4.30
C GLU A 107 1.17 -11.53 5.33
N LEU A 108 0.05 -11.25 5.98
CA LEU A 108 -0.09 -10.06 6.83
C LEU A 108 0.81 -10.09 8.09
N ASP A 109 1.08 -11.27 8.65
CA ASP A 109 2.01 -11.40 9.79
C ASP A 109 3.45 -11.09 9.37
N SER A 110 3.87 -11.54 8.17
CA SER A 110 5.16 -11.18 7.58
C SER A 110 5.24 -9.67 7.30
N ALA A 111 4.15 -9.06 6.82
CA ALA A 111 4.07 -7.62 6.61
C ALA A 111 4.25 -6.85 7.92
N LEU A 112 3.55 -7.24 8.99
CA LEU A 112 3.69 -6.64 10.32
C LEU A 112 5.10 -6.82 10.90
N HIS A 113 5.73 -7.98 10.69
CA HIS A 113 7.11 -8.20 11.11
C HIS A 113 8.08 -7.24 10.41
N VAL A 114 7.96 -7.07 9.10
CA VAL A 114 8.75 -6.08 8.33
C VAL A 114 8.55 -4.67 8.86
N GLN A 115 7.31 -4.32 9.22
CA GLN A 115 6.97 -3.04 9.81
C GLN A 115 7.62 -2.85 11.21
N THR A 116 7.69 -3.89 12.03
CA THR A 116 8.38 -3.83 13.33
C THR A 116 9.88 -3.56 13.16
N LEU A 117 10.53 -4.24 12.22
CA LEU A 117 11.94 -4.02 11.91
C LEU A 117 12.23 -2.56 11.50
N ALA A 118 11.36 -1.96 10.68
CA ALA A 118 11.51 -0.56 10.29
C ALA A 118 11.38 0.39 11.49
N MET A 119 10.47 0.12 12.42
CA MET A 119 10.34 0.91 13.65
C MET A 119 11.61 0.83 14.51
N GLU A 120 12.17 -0.36 14.69
CA GLU A 120 13.44 -0.56 15.42
C GLU A 120 14.59 0.22 14.79
N ARG A 121 14.62 0.34 13.47
CA ARG A 121 15.60 1.10 12.70
C ARG A 121 15.30 2.60 12.62
N LYS A 122 14.18 3.05 13.19
CA LYS A 122 13.66 4.43 13.10
C LYS A 122 13.42 4.91 11.66
N ALA A 123 13.19 3.97 10.75
CA ALA A 123 12.82 4.23 9.36
C ALA A 123 11.31 4.50 9.28
N ILE A 124 10.87 5.66 9.75
CA ILE A 124 9.45 5.97 10.00
C ILE A 124 9.05 7.24 9.25
N THR A 125 7.94 7.17 8.49
CA THR A 125 7.25 8.32 7.88
C THR A 125 5.77 8.31 8.27
N GLY A 126 5.04 9.39 7.97
CA GLY A 126 3.59 9.42 8.18
C GLY A 126 2.86 8.37 7.34
N GLU A 127 3.30 8.15 6.09
CA GLU A 127 2.78 7.10 5.21
C GLU A 127 3.03 5.70 5.78
N TYR A 128 4.24 5.47 6.28
CA TYR A 128 4.60 4.22 6.92
C TYR A 128 3.69 3.89 8.11
N LEU A 129 3.48 4.85 9.02
CA LEU A 129 2.60 4.67 10.19
C LEU A 129 1.14 4.49 9.80
N PHE A 130 0.69 5.14 8.74
CA PHE A 130 -0.64 4.93 8.18
C PHE A 130 -0.80 3.47 7.70
N GLN A 131 0.16 2.96 6.95
CA GLN A 131 0.17 1.58 6.46
C GLN A 131 0.21 0.57 7.62
N LEU A 132 1.06 0.81 8.62
CA LEU A 132 1.12 -0.02 9.85
C LEU A 132 -0.25 -0.07 10.53
N GLY A 133 -0.90 1.08 10.70
CA GLY A 133 -2.24 1.17 11.28
C GLY A 133 -3.29 0.37 10.49
N LEU A 134 -3.22 0.37 9.15
CA LEU A 134 -4.10 -0.46 8.31
C LEU A 134 -3.90 -1.95 8.57
N PHE A 135 -2.66 -2.42 8.67
CA PHE A 135 -2.34 -3.82 8.91
C PHE A 135 -2.76 -4.26 10.32
N GLN A 136 -2.50 -3.42 11.33
CA GLN A 136 -2.94 -3.65 12.71
C GLN A 136 -4.47 -3.71 12.79
N ALA A 137 -5.19 -2.80 12.15
CA ALA A 137 -6.65 -2.81 12.12
C ALA A 137 -7.21 -4.05 11.40
N ALA A 138 -6.56 -4.51 10.33
CA ALA A 138 -6.93 -5.74 9.63
C ALA A 138 -6.74 -7.01 10.49
N LYS A 139 -5.80 -6.98 11.44
CA LYS A 139 -5.58 -8.04 12.45
C LYS A 139 -6.39 -7.82 13.75
N ASP A 140 -7.37 -6.92 13.74
CA ASP A 140 -8.19 -6.57 14.92
C ASP A 140 -7.38 -5.99 16.10
N MET A 141 -6.14 -5.53 15.87
CA MET A 141 -5.28 -4.86 16.85
C MET A 141 -5.68 -3.37 16.97
N ASN A 142 -6.92 -3.11 17.39
CA ASN A 142 -7.55 -1.79 17.27
C ASN A 142 -6.85 -0.69 18.09
N ALA A 143 -6.31 -1.00 19.27
CA ALA A 143 -5.60 -0.04 20.11
C ALA A 143 -4.28 0.40 19.46
N ASP A 144 -3.51 -0.56 18.91
CA ASP A 144 -2.26 -0.29 18.22
C ASP A 144 -2.49 0.48 16.91
N ALA A 145 -3.53 0.09 16.16
CA ALA A 145 -3.95 0.78 14.95
C ALA A 145 -4.30 2.25 15.22
N HIS A 146 -5.09 2.50 16.26
CA HIS A 146 -5.45 3.86 16.67
C HIS A 146 -4.20 4.68 17.03
N GLN A 147 -3.23 4.11 17.77
CA GLN A 147 -1.98 4.77 18.08
C GLN A 147 -1.16 5.08 16.80
N SER A 148 -1.09 4.13 15.88
CA SER A 148 -0.37 4.28 14.61
C SER A 148 -0.99 5.38 13.74
N PHE A 149 -2.32 5.42 13.61
CA PHE A 149 -3.01 6.50 12.91
C PHE A 149 -2.80 7.87 13.57
N GLY A 150 -2.83 7.94 14.90
CA GLY A 150 -2.56 9.18 15.64
C GLY A 150 -1.16 9.72 15.37
N LYS A 151 -0.14 8.89 15.45
CA LYS A 151 1.25 9.29 15.11
C LYS A 151 1.43 9.64 13.64
N SER A 152 0.75 8.92 12.74
CA SER A 152 0.71 9.25 11.32
C SER A 152 0.18 10.66 11.08
N LEU A 153 -0.92 11.03 11.74
CA LEU A 153 -1.53 12.36 11.67
C LEU A 153 -0.57 13.46 12.12
N GLU A 154 0.15 13.26 13.23
CA GLU A 154 1.14 14.23 13.72
C GLU A 154 2.21 14.53 12.65
N ILE A 155 2.78 13.48 12.05
CA ILE A 155 3.82 13.64 11.02
C ILE A 155 3.24 14.24 9.73
N LEU A 156 2.08 13.76 9.26
CA LEU A 156 1.48 14.24 8.02
C LEU A 156 1.06 15.71 8.11
N ARG A 157 0.57 16.17 9.27
CA ARG A 157 0.25 17.57 9.53
C ARG A 157 1.51 18.43 9.48
N ALA A 158 2.60 18.01 10.10
CA ALA A 158 3.88 18.71 10.01
C ALA A 158 4.41 18.78 8.56
N VAL A 159 4.22 17.71 7.77
CA VAL A 159 4.54 17.73 6.33
C VAL A 159 3.68 18.73 5.58
N LEU A 160 2.38 18.81 5.88
CA LEU A 160 1.45 19.73 5.21
C LEU A 160 1.64 21.19 5.62
N GLU A 161 2.17 21.45 6.82
CA GLU A 161 2.61 22.80 7.20
C GLU A 161 3.79 23.27 6.33
N GLN A 162 4.71 22.37 6.02
CA GLN A 162 5.89 22.65 5.19
C GLN A 162 5.56 22.64 3.69
N TYR A 163 4.68 21.74 3.27
CA TYR A 163 4.31 21.48 1.87
C TYR A 163 2.81 21.44 1.69
N PRO A 164 2.12 22.60 1.77
CA PRO A 164 0.66 22.66 1.77
C PRO A 164 -0.01 22.21 0.47
N ASP A 165 0.74 22.13 -0.62
CA ASP A 165 0.29 21.66 -1.94
C ASP A 165 0.57 20.16 -2.20
N SER A 166 1.06 19.43 -1.20
CA SER A 166 1.26 17.98 -1.28
C SER A 166 -0.07 17.23 -1.23
N LEU A 167 -0.65 16.92 -2.40
CA LEU A 167 -1.90 16.15 -2.49
C LEU A 167 -1.78 14.76 -1.84
N GLY A 168 -0.64 14.08 -2.01
CA GLY A 168 -0.40 12.77 -1.40
C GLY A 168 -0.45 12.81 0.12
N ALA A 169 0.27 13.75 0.75
CA ALA A 169 0.24 13.92 2.19
C ALA A 169 -1.16 14.32 2.70
N PHE A 170 -1.87 15.15 1.94
CA PHE A 170 -3.24 15.54 2.26
C PHE A 170 -4.20 14.36 2.25
N ILE A 171 -4.16 13.51 1.21
CA ILE A 171 -5.01 12.31 1.11
C ILE A 171 -4.73 11.34 2.26
N LEU A 172 -3.46 11.14 2.59
CA LEU A 172 -3.08 10.26 3.70
C LEU A 172 -3.53 10.84 5.04
N GLU A 173 -3.42 12.15 5.25
CA GLU A 173 -3.90 12.82 6.46
C GLU A 173 -5.41 12.69 6.62
N GLU A 174 -6.19 12.97 5.59
CA GLU A 174 -7.64 12.80 5.59
C GLU A 174 -8.05 11.34 5.87
N SER A 175 -7.33 10.37 5.27
CA SER A 175 -7.58 8.95 5.45
C SER A 175 -7.24 8.49 6.87
N ALA A 176 -6.09 8.91 7.39
CA ALA A 176 -5.67 8.61 8.76
C ALA A 176 -6.62 9.21 9.79
N ASN A 177 -7.11 10.46 9.53
CA ASN A 177 -8.06 11.11 10.39
C ASN A 177 -9.40 10.38 10.43
N ALA A 178 -9.91 9.93 9.28
CA ALA A 178 -11.15 9.17 9.22
C ALA A 178 -11.06 7.83 9.98
N LEU A 179 -9.93 7.12 9.87
CA LEU A 179 -9.69 5.88 10.60
C LEU A 179 -9.46 6.12 12.10
N TYR A 180 -8.72 7.16 12.47
CA TYR A 180 -8.50 7.56 13.85
C TYR A 180 -9.80 7.93 14.57
N GLN A 181 -10.71 8.66 13.89
CA GLN A 181 -12.01 9.05 14.42
C GLN A 181 -13.08 7.94 14.28
N GLY A 182 -12.78 6.85 13.60
CA GLY A 182 -13.72 5.76 13.35
C GLY A 182 -14.89 6.14 12.42
N ALA A 183 -14.73 7.16 11.56
CA ALA A 183 -15.83 7.71 10.79
C ALA A 183 -15.45 8.09 9.35
N ASP A 184 -15.84 7.27 8.37
CA ASP A 184 -15.68 7.61 6.93
C ASP A 184 -16.44 8.88 6.50
N SER A 185 -17.41 9.35 7.30
CA SER A 185 -18.19 10.55 6.98
C SER A 185 -17.40 11.85 7.01
N ILE A 186 -16.26 11.87 7.70
CA ILE A 186 -15.37 13.02 7.75
C ILE A 186 -14.35 13.05 6.61
N TYR A 187 -14.13 11.91 5.94
CA TYR A 187 -13.17 11.78 4.86
C TYR A 187 -13.54 12.67 3.68
N MET A 188 -12.65 13.59 3.35
CA MET A 188 -12.84 14.59 2.28
C MET A 188 -14.20 15.30 2.35
N LYS A 189 -14.65 15.66 3.54
CA LYS A 189 -15.96 16.27 3.76
C LYS A 189 -16.10 17.64 3.06
N ASP A 190 -15.05 18.47 3.11
CA ASP A 190 -15.01 19.78 2.45
C ASP A 190 -14.46 19.66 1.01
N ILE A 191 -15.24 19.04 0.14
CA ILE A 191 -14.82 18.83 -1.25
C ILE A 191 -14.59 20.13 -2.03
N ASP A 192 -15.30 21.20 -1.69
CA ASP A 192 -15.16 22.47 -2.39
C ASP A 192 -13.88 23.20 -1.97
N GLY A 193 -13.51 23.13 -0.69
CA GLY A 193 -12.21 23.60 -0.20
C GLY A 193 -11.07 22.80 -0.81
N ILE A 194 -11.20 21.49 -0.91
CA ILE A 194 -10.21 20.59 -1.52
C ILE A 194 -10.01 20.94 -3.01
N ARG A 195 -11.09 21.14 -3.76
CA ARG A 195 -11.02 21.54 -5.17
C ARG A 195 -10.33 22.88 -5.38
N LYS A 196 -10.58 23.86 -4.50
CA LYS A 196 -9.90 25.15 -4.52
C LYS A 196 -8.41 25.03 -4.21
N ARG A 197 -8.05 24.15 -3.27
CA ARG A 197 -6.66 23.90 -2.88
C ARG A 197 -5.87 23.19 -3.99
N PHE A 198 -6.49 22.27 -4.71
CA PHE A 198 -5.85 21.44 -5.74
C PHE A 198 -6.56 21.55 -7.11
N PRO A 199 -6.63 22.74 -7.72
CA PRO A 199 -7.46 22.96 -8.92
C PRO A 199 -7.01 22.15 -10.14
N ASN A 200 -5.73 21.77 -10.22
CA ASN A 200 -5.16 21.01 -11.32
C ASN A 200 -5.23 19.48 -11.11
N ARG A 201 -5.85 19.00 -10.03
CA ARG A 201 -5.88 17.59 -9.63
C ARG A 201 -7.31 17.07 -9.42
N LEU A 202 -8.31 17.73 -10.04
CA LEU A 202 -9.73 17.46 -9.81
C LEU A 202 -10.13 16.01 -10.12
N LEU A 203 -9.61 15.44 -11.22
CA LEU A 203 -9.92 14.06 -11.60
C LEU A 203 -9.42 13.07 -10.54
N GLU A 204 -8.20 13.26 -10.06
CA GLU A 204 -7.61 12.40 -9.02
C GLU A 204 -8.41 12.49 -7.73
N ILE A 205 -8.80 13.70 -7.32
CA ILE A 205 -9.62 13.94 -6.13
C ILE A 205 -10.96 13.20 -6.26
N GLU A 206 -11.64 13.31 -7.41
CA GLU A 206 -12.93 12.64 -7.65
C GLU A 206 -12.82 11.11 -7.63
N MET A 207 -11.70 10.55 -8.08
CA MET A 207 -11.45 9.11 -8.01
C MET A 207 -11.19 8.65 -6.58
N ILE A 208 -10.33 9.38 -5.85
CA ILE A 208 -9.86 8.98 -4.53
C ILE A 208 -10.95 9.16 -3.47
N ARG A 209 -11.77 10.22 -3.52
CA ARG A 209 -12.83 10.45 -2.52
C ARG A 209 -13.89 9.35 -2.45
N ARG A 210 -14.01 8.53 -3.51
CA ARG A 210 -14.92 7.37 -3.54
C ARG A 210 -14.40 6.20 -2.70
N LEU A 211 -13.12 6.19 -2.40
CA LEU A 211 -12.49 5.16 -1.60
C LEU A 211 -12.62 5.50 -0.13
N LYS A 212 -13.46 4.76 0.55
CA LYS A 212 -13.63 4.95 1.98
C LYS A 212 -12.48 4.28 2.75
N PRO A 213 -11.80 4.99 3.68
CA PRO A 213 -10.65 4.45 4.40
C PRO A 213 -10.91 3.11 5.11
N HIS A 214 -12.09 2.94 5.74
CA HIS A 214 -12.46 1.66 6.36
C HIS A 214 -12.64 0.52 5.35
N SER A 215 -12.89 0.81 4.08
CA SER A 215 -12.96 -0.24 3.06
C SER A 215 -11.59 -0.84 2.74
N LEU A 216 -10.51 -0.07 2.93
CA LEU A 216 -9.13 -0.57 2.78
C LEU A 216 -8.81 -1.63 3.84
N VAL A 217 -9.17 -1.35 5.11
CA VAL A 217 -9.00 -2.32 6.21
C VAL A 217 -9.76 -3.62 5.92
N LYS A 218 -11.03 -3.51 5.52
CA LYS A 218 -11.86 -4.67 5.19
C LYS A 218 -11.27 -5.52 4.07
N GLN A 219 -10.62 -4.90 3.09
CA GLN A 219 -10.02 -5.62 1.98
C GLN A 219 -8.74 -6.33 2.36
N ILE A 220 -7.84 -5.67 3.11
CA ILE A 220 -6.63 -6.31 3.61
C ILE A 220 -7.02 -7.54 4.43
N LYS A 221 -8.02 -7.42 5.31
CA LYS A 221 -8.55 -8.53 6.09
C LYS A 221 -9.13 -9.65 5.21
N LYS A 222 -9.84 -9.29 4.13
CA LYS A 222 -10.39 -10.25 3.19
C LYS A 222 -9.31 -11.02 2.43
N ILE A 223 -8.27 -10.35 1.95
CA ILE A 223 -7.13 -10.98 1.26
C ILE A 223 -6.42 -11.97 2.19
N GLN A 224 -6.21 -11.61 3.45
CA GLN A 224 -5.64 -12.51 4.44
C GLN A 224 -6.49 -13.77 4.61
N ILE A 225 -7.79 -13.63 4.82
CA ILE A 225 -8.71 -14.75 4.98
C ILE A 225 -8.70 -15.66 3.74
N GLU A 226 -8.78 -15.07 2.55
CA GLU A 226 -8.75 -15.84 1.29
C GLU A 226 -7.43 -16.61 1.12
N ASN A 227 -6.31 -16.04 1.55
CA ASN A 227 -5.01 -16.72 1.51
C ASN A 227 -4.94 -17.86 2.54
N GLU A 228 -5.43 -17.66 3.75
CA GLU A 228 -5.50 -18.70 4.79
C GLU A 228 -6.36 -19.90 4.32
N TYR A 229 -7.52 -19.63 3.73
CA TYR A 229 -8.37 -20.68 3.18
C TYR A 229 -7.76 -21.42 1.97
N ASN A 230 -7.02 -20.73 1.10
CA ASN A 230 -6.34 -21.35 -0.05
C ASN A 230 -5.15 -22.22 0.36
N ILE A 231 -4.51 -21.93 1.49
CA ILE A 231 -3.43 -22.77 2.04
C ILE A 231 -4.01 -24.07 2.62
N ASP A 232 -5.19 -24.02 3.26
CA ASP A 232 -5.86 -25.19 3.82
C ASP A 232 -6.50 -26.09 2.72
N PHE A 233 -6.73 -25.55 1.53
CA PHE A 233 -7.28 -26.28 0.38
C PHE A 233 -6.18 -26.66 -0.64
N ASP A 234 -5.14 -27.34 -0.18
CA ASP A 234 -4.22 -28.03 -1.08
C ASP A 234 -4.92 -29.28 -1.62
N LEU A 235 -5.55 -29.10 -2.78
CA LEU A 235 -6.23 -30.17 -3.51
C LEU A 235 -5.31 -31.39 -3.76
N ASP A 236 -4.01 -31.15 -3.92
CA ASP A 236 -3.03 -32.20 -4.15
C ASP A 236 -2.79 -33.05 -2.88
N SER A 237 -2.83 -32.43 -1.68
CA SER A 237 -2.76 -33.17 -0.42
C SER A 237 -4.02 -34.01 -0.19
N LEU A 238 -5.19 -33.49 -0.50
CA LEU A 238 -6.48 -34.22 -0.43
C LEU A 238 -6.56 -35.34 -1.45
N VAL A 239 -6.12 -35.14 -2.68
CA VAL A 239 -6.06 -36.20 -3.71
C VAL A 239 -5.11 -37.29 -3.29
N ASN A 240 -3.93 -36.96 -2.76
CA ASN A 240 -2.97 -37.96 -2.26
C ASN A 240 -3.48 -38.72 -1.03
N GLU A 241 -4.25 -38.11 -0.14
CA GLU A 241 -4.92 -38.84 0.95
C GLU A 241 -6.03 -39.75 0.45
N MET A 242 -6.85 -39.30 -0.50
CA MET A 242 -7.90 -40.11 -1.11
C MET A 242 -7.31 -41.32 -1.89
N GLU A 243 -6.22 -41.15 -2.62
CA GLU A 243 -5.53 -42.25 -3.31
C GLU A 243 -4.91 -43.25 -2.34
N LYS A 244 -4.41 -42.82 -1.18
CA LYS A 244 -3.93 -43.71 -0.13
C LYS A 244 -5.06 -44.56 0.48
N GLN A 245 -6.24 -43.96 0.67
CA GLN A 245 -7.40 -44.67 1.23
C GLN A 245 -8.03 -45.66 0.24
N GLN A 246 -7.87 -45.48 -1.07
CA GLN A 246 -8.34 -46.44 -2.09
C GLN A 246 -7.41 -47.64 -2.28
N LYS A 247 -6.21 -47.62 -1.70
CA LYS A 247 -5.22 -48.71 -1.79
C LYS A 247 -5.17 -49.61 -0.55
N LEU A 248 -6.04 -49.37 0.42
CA LEU A 248 -6.29 -50.19 1.62
C LEU A 248 -7.59 -50.99 1.46
#